data_f53de9b6ae378a53c7e94001809eaf47
#
_entry.id   f53de9b6ae378a53c7e94001809eaf47
#
_cell.length_a   1.000
_cell.length_b   1.000
_cell.length_c   1.000
_cell.angle_alpha   90.00
_cell.angle_beta   90.00
_cell.angle_gamma   90.00
#
_symmetry.space_group_name_H-M   'P 1'
#
loop_
_entity.id
_entity.type
_entity.pdbx_description
1 polymer ?
#
loop_
_entity_poly.entity_id
_entity_poly.type
_entity_poly.pdbx_seq_one_letter_code
_entity_poly.pdbx_strand_id
1 'polypeptide(L)'
;MGPGQSPACPPPPTQAKPPPMKHLSYILALLGLLIGVVLLAYFGIGNVTASIRRIGWGEFALIAGWQIVLFLILGFAWSLIMPARHRRRLWVPIWGRMVRDASANCLPFSQVGGFIFGTRAITLQGVAWHTATTSTIVDVTAEFLAQIAFACIGLVILLLRVPGSAIATPVEAGIGLAVLACFAFIWLQKDAGTLFAKLGVRIAGNRFQDARERVDTLQAELAATYAHTGRLALSFFVHLIGWICTGVAGWIAFHALGVPIDFDDALAIEALLSAAAAVAFLVPVNAGVQEAGYAGLGAVFGVPPELSLGVSLVRRGRDIVVGVPILLLWQYIEMRALRARTAAAVNSGAQSAAGAHGVTARPDT
;
A
#
# COMPACT_ATOMS: atom_id res chain seq x y z
N MET A 1 -42.79 51.20 -37.04
CA MET A 1 -41.83 50.08 -37.17
C MET A 1 -40.58 50.50 -36.40
N GLY A 2 -40.39 49.97 -35.16
CA GLY A 2 -39.23 50.30 -34.31
C GLY A 2 -38.14 49.23 -34.51
N PRO A 3 -36.86 49.58 -34.36
CA PRO A 3 -35.77 48.64 -34.58
C PRO A 3 -35.68 47.62 -33.44
N GLY A 4 -35.58 46.34 -33.79
CA GLY A 4 -35.53 45.20 -32.89
C GLY A 4 -34.28 45.22 -32.00
N GLN A 5 -34.49 45.07 -30.71
CA GLN A 5 -33.44 44.81 -29.72
C GLN A 5 -33.02 43.35 -29.85
N SER A 6 -31.76 43.16 -30.20
CA SER A 6 -31.12 41.81 -30.12
C SER A 6 -30.99 41.39 -28.64
N PRO A 7 -31.31 40.12 -28.29
CA PRO A 7 -31.14 39.67 -26.92
C PRO A 7 -29.65 39.62 -26.54
N ALA A 8 -29.31 40.26 -25.42
CA ALA A 8 -27.97 40.24 -24.84
C ALA A 8 -27.56 38.81 -24.47
N CYS A 9 -26.39 38.40 -24.95
CA CYS A 9 -25.77 37.10 -24.62
C CYS A 9 -25.57 37.01 -23.09
N PRO A 10 -25.96 35.94 -22.41
CA PRO A 10 -25.74 35.79 -20.98
C PRO A 10 -24.24 35.77 -20.67
N PRO A 11 -23.82 36.37 -19.55
CA PRO A 11 -22.40 36.35 -19.17
C PRO A 11 -21.90 34.92 -18.95
N PRO A 12 -20.63 34.63 -19.30
CA PRO A 12 -20.05 33.31 -19.10
C PRO A 12 -20.08 32.93 -17.61
N PRO A 13 -20.32 31.64 -17.29
CA PRO A 13 -20.39 31.21 -15.91
C PRO A 13 -19.06 31.48 -15.21
N THR A 14 -19.13 32.21 -14.10
CA THR A 14 -18.01 32.52 -13.21
C THR A 14 -17.39 31.16 -12.76
N GLN A 15 -16.22 30.85 -13.30
CA GLN A 15 -15.44 29.70 -12.85
C GLN A 15 -15.05 29.94 -11.38
N ALA A 16 -15.71 29.21 -10.49
CA ALA A 16 -15.35 29.17 -9.08
C ALA A 16 -13.88 28.73 -8.97
N LYS A 17 -13.01 29.61 -8.46
CA LYS A 17 -11.61 29.30 -8.14
C LYS A 17 -11.58 28.06 -7.27
N PRO A 18 -10.82 27.00 -7.64
CA PRO A 18 -10.66 25.85 -6.76
C PRO A 18 -10.02 26.32 -5.45
N PRO A 19 -10.48 25.79 -4.29
CA PRO A 19 -9.93 26.17 -3.00
C PRO A 19 -8.42 25.88 -2.95
N PRO A 20 -7.63 26.61 -2.18
CA PRO A 20 -6.18 26.46 -2.12
C PRO A 20 -5.81 25.15 -1.42
N MET A 21 -5.73 24.04 -2.18
CA MET A 21 -5.32 22.71 -1.70
C MET A 21 -3.82 22.65 -1.29
N LYS A 22 -3.11 23.78 -1.36
CA LYS A 22 -1.68 23.87 -1.04
C LYS A 22 -1.39 23.58 0.44
N HIS A 23 -2.24 24.07 1.34
CA HIS A 23 -2.05 23.89 2.79
C HIS A 23 -2.36 22.46 3.26
N LEU A 24 -3.33 21.78 2.65
CA LEU A 24 -3.71 20.42 3.04
C LEU A 24 -2.58 19.42 2.79
N SER A 25 -1.90 19.51 1.64
CA SER A 25 -0.75 18.63 1.33
C SER A 25 0.44 18.86 2.26
N TYR A 26 0.71 20.12 2.65
CA TYR A 26 1.75 20.43 3.64
C TYR A 26 1.38 19.98 5.04
N ILE A 27 0.11 20.14 5.43
CA ILE A 27 -0.40 19.68 6.74
C ILE A 27 -0.34 18.18 6.83
N LEU A 28 -0.77 17.45 5.80
CA LEU A 28 -0.69 15.98 5.75
C LEU A 28 0.76 15.49 5.78
N ALA A 29 1.68 16.18 5.10
CA ALA A 29 3.09 15.86 5.11
C ALA A 29 3.73 16.10 6.49
N LEU A 30 3.46 17.23 7.11
CA LEU A 30 3.92 17.56 8.46
C LEU A 30 3.31 16.62 9.51
N LEU A 31 2.02 16.32 9.38
CA LEU A 31 1.35 15.38 10.27
C LEU A 31 1.95 13.97 10.14
N GLY A 32 2.20 13.49 8.92
CA GLY A 32 2.86 12.21 8.68
C GLY A 32 4.29 12.16 9.27
N LEU A 33 5.06 13.24 9.10
CA LEU A 33 6.39 13.36 9.70
C LEU A 33 6.33 13.39 11.23
N LEU A 34 5.42 14.20 11.79
CA LEU A 34 5.23 14.30 13.25
C LEU A 34 4.84 12.95 13.85
N ILE A 35 3.93 12.24 13.22
CA ILE A 35 3.48 10.93 13.69
C ILE A 35 4.62 9.90 13.53
N GLY A 36 5.42 9.94 12.46
CA GLY A 36 6.63 9.14 12.32
C GLY A 36 7.61 9.37 13.48
N VAL A 37 7.83 10.63 13.87
CA VAL A 37 8.67 11.01 15.02
C VAL A 37 8.07 10.52 16.33
N VAL A 38 6.75 10.66 16.52
CA VAL A 38 6.05 10.18 17.74
C VAL A 38 6.12 8.66 17.86
N LEU A 39 5.94 7.92 16.76
CA LEU A 39 6.08 6.46 16.75
C LEU A 39 7.52 6.02 17.04
N LEU A 40 8.51 6.71 16.47
CA LEU A 40 9.93 6.51 16.78
C LEU A 40 10.21 6.74 18.28
N ALA A 41 9.61 7.79 18.87
CA ALA A 41 9.74 8.07 20.30
C ALA A 41 9.01 7.02 21.16
N TYR A 42 7.83 6.57 20.73
CA TYR A 42 7.01 5.59 21.45
C TYR A 42 7.67 4.21 21.48
N PHE A 43 8.21 3.73 20.36
CA PHE A 43 8.93 2.44 20.31
C PHE A 43 10.33 2.50 20.92
N GLY A 44 10.81 3.70 21.30
CA GLY A 44 12.10 3.91 21.94
C GLY A 44 13.26 3.67 20.96
N ILE A 45 13.75 4.73 20.35
CA ILE A 45 14.95 4.70 19.47
C ILE A 45 16.10 3.97 20.17
N GLY A 46 16.20 4.10 21.50
CA GLY A 46 17.19 3.42 22.32
C GLY A 46 17.10 1.90 22.24
N ASN A 47 15.91 1.31 22.33
CA ASN A 47 15.71 -0.14 22.28
C ASN A 47 15.98 -0.70 20.88
N VAL A 48 15.56 0.00 19.83
CA VAL A 48 15.85 -0.36 18.43
C VAL A 48 17.35 -0.32 18.16
N THR A 49 18.02 0.76 18.55
CA THR A 49 19.49 0.90 18.36
C THR A 49 20.28 -0.11 19.20
N ALA A 50 19.84 -0.42 20.41
CA ALA A 50 20.46 -1.47 21.23
C ALA A 50 20.34 -2.85 20.57
N SER A 51 19.18 -3.18 20.02
CA SER A 51 18.97 -4.45 19.29
C SER A 51 19.84 -4.53 18.03
N ILE A 52 19.94 -3.44 17.25
CA ILE A 52 20.82 -3.38 16.06
C ILE A 52 22.29 -3.54 16.47
N ARG A 53 22.74 -2.89 17.54
CA ARG A 53 24.11 -3.05 18.05
C ARG A 53 24.40 -4.48 18.49
N ARG A 54 23.41 -5.15 19.08
CA ARG A 54 23.56 -6.53 19.54
C ARG A 54 23.78 -7.51 18.40
N ILE A 55 23.06 -7.36 17.27
CA ILE A 55 23.22 -8.23 16.10
C ILE A 55 24.43 -7.85 15.24
N GLY A 56 24.90 -6.60 15.32
CA GLY A 56 25.96 -6.05 14.47
C GLY A 56 25.44 -5.42 13.17
N TRP A 57 26.20 -4.47 12.66
CA TRP A 57 25.82 -3.70 11.46
C TRP A 57 25.78 -4.55 10.19
N GLY A 58 26.62 -5.59 10.08
CA GLY A 58 26.65 -6.50 8.94
C GLY A 58 25.36 -7.29 8.79
N GLU A 59 24.92 -7.93 9.85
CA GLU A 59 23.67 -8.70 9.89
C GLU A 59 22.45 -7.79 9.68
N PHE A 60 22.47 -6.61 10.28
CA PHE A 60 21.41 -5.65 10.05
C PHE A 60 21.35 -5.18 8.58
N ALA A 61 22.49 -4.93 7.95
CA ALA A 61 22.56 -4.58 6.53
C ALA A 61 22.07 -5.72 5.63
N LEU A 62 22.34 -6.99 5.99
CA LEU A 62 21.80 -8.16 5.29
C LEU A 62 20.27 -8.18 5.37
N ILE A 63 19.69 -7.98 6.56
CA ILE A 63 18.24 -7.94 6.77
C ILE A 63 17.60 -6.77 6.00
N ALA A 64 18.23 -5.59 6.01
CA ALA A 64 17.78 -4.43 5.25
C ALA A 64 17.89 -4.64 3.74
N GLY A 65 18.97 -5.25 3.27
CA GLY A 65 19.16 -5.64 1.86
C GLY A 65 18.15 -6.66 1.40
N TRP A 66 17.81 -7.65 2.24
CA TRP A 66 16.76 -8.62 1.96
C TRP A 66 15.39 -7.97 1.73
N GLN A 67 15.09 -6.88 2.45
CA GLN A 67 13.85 -6.11 2.21
C GLN A 67 13.78 -5.54 0.79
N ILE A 68 14.92 -5.15 0.20
CA ILE A 68 14.95 -4.70 -1.20
C ILE A 68 14.62 -5.86 -2.15
N VAL A 69 15.13 -7.07 -1.87
CA VAL A 69 14.77 -8.27 -2.65
C VAL A 69 13.26 -8.54 -2.58
N LEU A 70 12.65 -8.39 -1.40
CA LEU A 70 11.20 -8.52 -1.25
C LEU A 70 10.44 -7.49 -2.09
N PHE A 71 10.88 -6.24 -2.13
CA PHE A 71 10.27 -5.22 -2.99
C PHE A 71 10.36 -5.56 -4.48
N LEU A 72 11.47 -6.16 -4.92
CA LEU A 72 11.63 -6.60 -6.31
C LEU A 72 10.66 -7.74 -6.64
N ILE A 73 10.54 -8.75 -5.77
CA ILE A 73 9.63 -9.89 -5.95
C ILE A 73 8.18 -9.41 -6.00
N LEU A 74 7.76 -8.62 -5.01
CA LEU A 74 6.38 -8.17 -4.88
C LEU A 74 6.02 -7.11 -5.95
N GLY A 75 6.96 -6.25 -6.33
CA GLY A 75 6.79 -5.34 -7.45
C GLY A 75 6.70 -6.06 -8.80
N PHE A 76 7.44 -7.16 -8.96
CA PHE A 76 7.30 -8.04 -10.12
C PHE A 76 5.92 -8.70 -10.16
N ALA A 77 5.41 -9.21 -9.03
CA ALA A 77 4.05 -9.75 -8.93
C ALA A 77 3.00 -8.73 -9.39
N TRP A 78 3.10 -7.48 -8.91
CA TRP A 78 2.22 -6.40 -9.36
C TRP A 78 2.34 -6.11 -10.85
N SER A 79 3.57 -6.16 -11.42
CA SER A 79 3.78 -5.96 -12.86
C SER A 79 3.02 -6.94 -13.74
N LEU A 80 2.82 -8.18 -13.29
CA LEU A 80 2.10 -9.22 -14.03
C LEU A 80 0.64 -8.87 -14.27
N ILE A 81 0.05 -8.11 -13.34
CA ILE A 81 -1.35 -7.68 -13.38
C ILE A 81 -1.51 -6.45 -14.29
N MET A 82 -0.48 -5.61 -14.39
CA MET A 82 -0.53 -4.40 -15.20
C MET A 82 -0.70 -4.69 -16.71
N PRO A 83 -1.34 -3.77 -17.47
CA PRO A 83 -1.40 -3.85 -18.93
C PRO A 83 0.00 -3.92 -19.57
N ALA A 84 0.11 -4.58 -20.74
CA ALA A 84 1.39 -4.85 -21.41
C ALA A 84 2.26 -3.60 -21.64
N ARG A 85 1.62 -2.44 -21.90
CA ARG A 85 2.31 -1.15 -22.06
C ARG A 85 3.09 -0.69 -20.83
N HIS A 86 2.61 -1.03 -19.62
CA HIS A 86 3.25 -0.64 -18.35
C HIS A 86 4.15 -1.75 -17.78
N ARG A 87 3.88 -3.01 -18.13
CA ARG A 87 4.64 -4.18 -17.67
C ARG A 87 6.11 -4.13 -18.08
N ARG A 88 6.46 -3.52 -19.22
CA ARG A 88 7.85 -3.36 -19.67
C ARG A 88 8.66 -2.39 -18.81
N ARG A 89 7.99 -1.55 -18.02
CA ARG A 89 8.63 -0.62 -17.08
C ARG A 89 8.54 -1.19 -15.66
N LEU A 90 9.22 -2.30 -15.40
CA LEU A 90 9.18 -3.02 -14.11
C LEU A 90 9.44 -2.13 -12.90
N TRP A 91 10.26 -1.11 -13.07
CA TRP A 91 10.57 -0.18 -11.99
C TRP A 91 9.33 0.58 -11.47
N VAL A 92 8.30 0.80 -12.28
CA VAL A 92 7.07 1.53 -11.86
C VAL A 92 6.29 0.79 -10.79
N PRO A 93 5.89 -0.49 -10.98
CA PRO A 93 5.23 -1.25 -9.91
C PRO A 93 6.17 -1.54 -8.73
N ILE A 94 7.48 -1.72 -8.95
CA ILE A 94 8.44 -1.86 -7.85
C ILE A 94 8.45 -0.60 -6.99
N TRP A 95 8.54 0.58 -7.58
CA TRP A 95 8.45 1.85 -6.88
C TRP A 95 7.12 2.02 -6.14
N GLY A 96 6.01 1.71 -6.82
CA GLY A 96 4.68 1.68 -6.19
C GLY A 96 4.62 0.78 -4.97
N ARG A 97 5.24 -0.41 -5.05
CA ARG A 97 5.34 -1.36 -3.93
C ARG A 97 6.19 -0.82 -2.79
N MET A 98 7.36 -0.26 -3.09
CA MET A 98 8.22 0.36 -2.08
C MET A 98 7.49 1.45 -1.30
N VAL A 99 6.80 2.36 -1.99
CA VAL A 99 6.02 3.44 -1.35
C VAL A 99 4.85 2.89 -0.56
N ARG A 100 4.14 1.88 -1.09
CA ARG A 100 3.02 1.22 -0.41
C ARG A 100 3.44 0.60 0.92
N ASP A 101 4.49 -0.22 0.92
CA ASP A 101 4.94 -0.94 2.10
C ASP A 101 5.61 0.01 3.11
N ALA A 102 6.42 0.97 2.64
CA ALA A 102 6.99 2.02 3.49
C ALA A 102 5.88 2.83 4.19
N SER A 103 4.81 3.17 3.47
CA SER A 103 3.68 3.90 4.04
C SER A 103 2.90 3.07 5.05
N ALA A 104 2.67 1.78 4.76
CA ALA A 104 1.97 0.88 5.66
C ALA A 104 2.72 0.64 6.97
N ASN A 105 4.06 0.58 6.92
CA ASN A 105 4.91 0.26 8.06
C ASN A 105 5.40 1.48 8.86
N CYS A 106 5.46 2.67 8.21
CA CYS A 106 6.01 3.88 8.85
C CYS A 106 4.95 4.96 9.12
N LEU A 107 3.74 4.87 8.55
CA LEU A 107 2.70 5.87 8.76
C LEU A 107 1.51 5.29 9.54
N PRO A 108 0.80 6.11 10.33
CA PRO A 108 -0.27 5.64 11.21
C PRO A 108 -1.54 5.21 10.48
N PHE A 109 -1.66 5.49 9.19
CA PHE A 109 -2.83 5.14 8.37
C PHE A 109 -2.87 3.67 7.93
N SER A 110 -1.93 2.84 8.43
CA SER A 110 -1.92 1.39 8.22
C SER A 110 -1.93 0.99 6.74
N GLN A 111 -2.42 -0.21 6.46
CA GLN A 111 -2.47 -0.80 5.12
C GLN A 111 -3.28 0.04 4.12
N VAL A 112 -4.39 0.65 4.57
CA VAL A 112 -5.26 1.47 3.70
C VAL A 112 -4.50 2.69 3.15
N GLY A 113 -3.75 3.38 4.01
CA GLY A 113 -2.88 4.48 3.60
C GLY A 113 -1.83 4.02 2.59
N GLY A 114 -1.21 2.86 2.84
CA GLY A 114 -0.24 2.25 1.93
C GLY A 114 -0.81 2.03 0.52
N PHE A 115 -2.02 1.47 0.40
CA PHE A 115 -2.67 1.28 -0.91
C PHE A 115 -2.89 2.60 -1.66
N ILE A 116 -3.34 3.64 -0.97
CA ILE A 116 -3.57 4.97 -1.57
C ILE A 116 -2.25 5.56 -2.05
N PHE A 117 -1.20 5.54 -1.22
CA PHE A 117 0.09 6.14 -1.55
C PHE A 117 0.83 5.35 -2.64
N GLY A 118 0.78 4.02 -2.62
CA GLY A 118 1.33 3.18 -3.68
C GLY A 118 0.66 3.42 -5.02
N THR A 119 -0.68 3.48 -5.06
CA THR A 119 -1.45 3.84 -6.26
C THR A 119 -1.06 5.23 -6.76
N ARG A 120 -0.94 6.21 -5.85
CA ARG A 120 -0.51 7.57 -6.19
C ARG A 120 0.91 7.60 -6.76
N ALA A 121 1.83 6.81 -6.19
CA ALA A 121 3.22 6.75 -6.64
C ALA A 121 3.33 6.30 -8.10
N ILE A 122 2.54 5.31 -8.54
CA ILE A 122 2.55 4.87 -9.94
C ILE A 122 1.81 5.83 -10.87
N THR A 123 0.78 6.56 -10.40
CA THR A 123 0.15 7.61 -11.21
C THR A 123 1.09 8.78 -11.50
N LEU A 124 2.00 9.09 -10.60
CA LEU A 124 3.05 10.10 -10.83
C LEU A 124 4.05 9.68 -11.93
N GLN A 125 4.15 8.37 -12.21
CA GLN A 125 4.97 7.81 -13.28
C GLN A 125 4.23 7.68 -14.62
N GLY A 126 3.07 8.31 -14.75
CA GLY A 126 2.29 8.36 -15.99
C GLY A 126 1.31 7.20 -16.19
N VAL A 127 1.05 6.40 -15.17
CA VAL A 127 -0.03 5.40 -15.22
C VAL A 127 -1.36 6.10 -14.99
N ALA A 128 -2.34 5.87 -15.89
CA ALA A 128 -3.67 6.43 -15.73
C ALA A 128 -4.30 5.98 -14.40
N TRP A 129 -5.04 6.87 -13.74
CA TRP A 129 -5.56 6.61 -12.38
C TRP A 129 -6.45 5.36 -12.30
N HIS A 130 -7.30 5.12 -13.32
CA HIS A 130 -8.16 3.94 -13.38
C HIS A 130 -7.33 2.66 -13.47
N THR A 131 -6.32 2.61 -14.34
CA THR A 131 -5.39 1.48 -14.46
C THR A 131 -4.58 1.27 -13.17
N ALA A 132 -4.12 2.36 -12.54
CA ALA A 132 -3.40 2.30 -11.26
C ALA A 132 -4.29 1.69 -10.16
N THR A 133 -5.53 2.18 -10.03
CA THR A 133 -6.48 1.71 -9.01
C THR A 133 -6.87 0.27 -9.27
N THR A 134 -7.24 -0.09 -10.51
CA THR A 134 -7.58 -1.47 -10.87
C THR A 134 -6.43 -2.43 -10.57
N SER A 135 -5.22 -2.09 -11.01
CA SER A 135 -4.06 -2.97 -10.78
C SER A 135 -3.74 -3.11 -9.29
N THR A 136 -3.91 -2.05 -8.48
CA THR A 136 -3.74 -2.13 -7.02
C THR A 136 -4.77 -3.04 -6.38
N ILE A 137 -6.05 -2.93 -6.75
CA ILE A 137 -7.13 -3.77 -6.19
C ILE A 137 -6.85 -5.25 -6.49
N VAL A 138 -6.50 -5.57 -7.73
CA VAL A 138 -6.24 -6.95 -8.13
C VAL A 138 -4.96 -7.50 -7.51
N ASP A 139 -3.91 -6.66 -7.38
CA ASP A 139 -2.67 -7.02 -6.70
C ASP A 139 -2.89 -7.35 -5.22
N VAL A 140 -3.63 -6.50 -4.52
CA VAL A 140 -4.02 -6.74 -3.11
C VAL A 140 -4.81 -8.02 -2.96
N THR A 141 -5.68 -8.34 -3.93
CA THR A 141 -6.44 -9.60 -3.92
C THR A 141 -5.52 -10.80 -4.04
N ALA A 142 -4.62 -10.78 -5.02
CA ALA A 142 -3.67 -11.89 -5.23
C ALA A 142 -2.74 -12.07 -4.02
N GLU A 143 -2.26 -10.95 -3.44
CA GLU A 143 -1.45 -10.95 -2.23
C GLU A 143 -2.19 -11.50 -1.02
N PHE A 144 -3.44 -11.10 -0.81
CA PHE A 144 -4.26 -11.58 0.31
C PHE A 144 -4.54 -13.09 0.20
N LEU A 145 -4.84 -13.59 -1.01
CA LEU A 145 -4.99 -15.03 -1.25
C LEU A 145 -3.68 -15.78 -0.96
N ALA A 146 -2.55 -15.25 -1.39
CA ALA A 146 -1.23 -15.82 -1.11
C ALA A 146 -0.90 -15.79 0.39
N GLN A 147 -1.30 -14.74 1.12
CA GLN A 147 -1.16 -14.64 2.57
C GLN A 147 -1.97 -15.71 3.30
N ILE A 148 -3.19 -15.99 2.85
CA ILE A 148 -4.01 -17.09 3.41
C ILE A 148 -3.32 -18.42 3.17
N ALA A 149 -2.82 -18.69 1.96
CA ALA A 149 -2.08 -19.92 1.68
C ALA A 149 -0.82 -20.03 2.56
N PHE A 150 -0.11 -18.92 2.75
CA PHE A 150 1.05 -18.86 3.64
C PHE A 150 0.67 -19.13 5.10
N ALA A 151 -0.42 -18.55 5.60
CA ALA A 151 -0.94 -18.84 6.94
C ALA A 151 -1.30 -20.32 7.12
N CYS A 152 -1.90 -20.96 6.09
CA CYS A 152 -2.17 -22.40 6.09
C CYS A 152 -0.87 -23.23 6.17
N ILE A 153 0.19 -22.83 5.45
CA ILE A 153 1.51 -23.49 5.53
C ILE A 153 2.04 -23.39 6.97
N GLY A 154 2.05 -22.19 7.56
CA GLY A 154 2.52 -21.99 8.93
C GLY A 154 1.76 -22.81 9.95
N LEU A 155 0.46 -22.97 9.76
CA LEU A 155 -0.35 -23.80 10.64
C LEU A 155 -0.05 -25.29 10.49
N VAL A 156 0.09 -25.79 9.26
CA VAL A 156 0.48 -27.18 9.04
C VAL A 156 1.81 -27.46 9.75
N ILE A 157 2.79 -26.56 9.64
CA ILE A 157 4.06 -26.69 10.35
C ILE A 157 3.85 -26.71 11.87
N LEU A 158 3.03 -25.80 12.41
CA LEU A 158 2.71 -25.74 13.84
C LEU A 158 2.13 -27.08 14.33
N LEU A 159 1.14 -27.62 13.63
CA LEU A 159 0.49 -28.90 13.99
C LEU A 159 1.45 -30.09 13.95
N LEU A 160 2.40 -30.09 13.01
CA LEU A 160 3.42 -31.13 12.87
C LEU A 160 4.52 -31.04 13.94
N ARG A 161 4.92 -29.80 14.31
CA ARG A 161 6.03 -29.55 15.24
C ARG A 161 5.62 -29.59 16.71
N VAL A 162 4.38 -29.17 17.01
CA VAL A 162 3.86 -29.08 18.39
C VAL A 162 2.50 -29.81 18.48
N PRO A 163 2.49 -31.15 18.27
CA PRO A 163 1.26 -31.93 18.34
C PRO A 163 0.66 -31.91 19.76
N GLY A 164 -0.66 -31.73 19.84
CA GLY A 164 -1.39 -31.71 21.12
C GLY A 164 -1.27 -30.41 21.91
N SER A 165 -0.74 -29.35 21.31
CA SER A 165 -0.74 -28.02 21.93
C SER A 165 -2.17 -27.50 22.11
N ALA A 166 -2.46 -26.83 23.24
CA ALA A 166 -3.73 -26.15 23.48
C ALA A 166 -4.08 -25.08 22.42
N ILE A 167 -3.10 -24.76 21.57
CA ILE A 167 -3.21 -23.81 20.46
C ILE A 167 -3.77 -24.47 19.19
N ALA A 168 -3.75 -25.81 19.06
CA ALA A 168 -4.22 -26.52 17.87
C ALA A 168 -5.69 -26.15 17.54
N THR A 169 -6.59 -26.26 18.50
CA THR A 169 -8.02 -25.98 18.29
C THR A 169 -8.31 -24.51 17.89
N PRO A 170 -7.77 -23.47 18.57
CA PRO A 170 -7.99 -22.09 18.11
C PRO A 170 -7.35 -21.80 16.76
N VAL A 171 -6.28 -22.50 16.39
CA VAL A 171 -5.61 -22.33 15.10
C VAL A 171 -6.39 -23.03 13.98
N GLU A 172 -6.94 -24.21 14.19
CA GLU A 172 -7.87 -24.88 13.26
C GLU A 172 -9.12 -24.01 13.02
N ALA A 173 -9.71 -23.46 14.09
CA ALA A 173 -10.81 -22.50 13.99
C ALA A 173 -10.39 -21.24 13.21
N GLY A 174 -9.16 -20.76 13.42
CA GLY A 174 -8.57 -19.62 12.70
C GLY A 174 -8.44 -19.88 11.19
N ILE A 175 -8.06 -21.11 10.77
CA ILE A 175 -8.09 -21.47 9.34
C ILE A 175 -9.51 -21.49 8.80
N GLY A 176 -10.42 -22.14 9.48
CA GLY A 176 -11.81 -22.17 9.03
C GLY A 176 -12.33 -20.75 8.80
N LEU A 177 -12.02 -19.83 9.72
CA LEU A 177 -12.34 -18.41 9.59
C LEU A 177 -11.59 -17.74 8.43
N ALA A 178 -10.30 -18.03 8.22
CA ALA A 178 -9.53 -17.46 7.12
C ALA A 178 -10.03 -17.95 5.75
N VAL A 179 -10.38 -19.22 5.62
CA VAL A 179 -11.00 -19.80 4.43
C VAL A 179 -12.37 -19.15 4.19
N LEU A 180 -13.19 -19.01 5.22
CA LEU A 180 -14.50 -18.34 5.13
C LEU A 180 -14.33 -16.86 4.73
N ALA A 181 -13.38 -16.16 5.33
CA ALA A 181 -13.04 -14.78 4.97
C ALA A 181 -12.57 -14.66 3.52
N CYS A 182 -11.81 -15.65 3.00
CA CYS A 182 -11.40 -15.71 1.61
C CYS A 182 -12.61 -15.83 0.67
N PHE A 183 -13.53 -16.74 0.95
CA PHE A 183 -14.77 -16.88 0.17
C PHE A 183 -15.63 -15.62 0.24
N ALA A 184 -15.81 -15.04 1.44
CA ALA A 184 -16.53 -13.79 1.61
C ALA A 184 -15.89 -12.64 0.85
N PHE A 185 -14.56 -12.55 0.85
CA PHE A 185 -13.81 -11.51 0.14
C PHE A 185 -13.94 -11.65 -1.39
N ILE A 186 -13.80 -12.87 -1.93
CA ILE A 186 -14.02 -13.15 -3.37
C ILE A 186 -15.47 -12.85 -3.76
N TRP A 187 -16.44 -13.23 -2.91
CA TRP A 187 -17.84 -12.95 -3.16
C TRP A 187 -18.15 -11.46 -3.11
N LEU A 188 -17.64 -10.75 -2.10
CA LEU A 188 -17.80 -9.31 -1.95
C LEU A 188 -17.17 -8.54 -3.11
N GLN A 189 -16.04 -9.00 -3.65
CA GLN A 189 -15.41 -8.37 -4.81
C GLN A 189 -16.23 -8.46 -6.10
N LYS A 190 -17.00 -9.53 -6.30
CA LYS A 190 -17.89 -9.65 -7.46
C LYS A 190 -18.95 -8.55 -7.47
N ASP A 191 -19.41 -8.13 -6.30
CA ASP A 191 -20.44 -7.10 -6.11
C ASP A 191 -19.87 -5.74 -5.67
N ALA A 192 -18.59 -5.65 -5.35
CA ALA A 192 -17.95 -4.43 -4.86
C ALA A 192 -18.10 -3.27 -5.87
N GLY A 193 -18.01 -3.55 -7.17
CA GLY A 193 -18.25 -2.56 -8.22
C GLY A 193 -19.66 -1.96 -8.15
N THR A 194 -20.68 -2.78 -7.95
CA THR A 194 -22.09 -2.33 -7.81
C THR A 194 -22.33 -1.61 -6.48
N LEU A 195 -21.66 -2.05 -5.41
CA LEU A 195 -21.75 -1.42 -4.09
C LEU A 195 -21.08 -0.03 -4.09
N PHE A 196 -19.87 0.08 -4.66
CA PHE A 196 -19.18 1.36 -4.82
C PHE A 196 -19.93 2.30 -5.77
N ALA A 197 -20.55 1.80 -6.84
CA ALA A 197 -21.42 2.59 -7.70
C ALA A 197 -22.64 3.11 -6.93
N LYS A 198 -23.32 2.28 -6.13
CA LYS A 198 -24.49 2.68 -5.32
C LYS A 198 -24.11 3.67 -4.21
N LEU A 199 -22.95 3.50 -3.55
CA LEU A 199 -22.48 4.45 -2.54
C LEU A 199 -22.02 5.77 -3.17
N GLY A 200 -21.26 5.73 -4.28
CA GLY A 200 -20.82 6.89 -5.01
C GLY A 200 -21.98 7.74 -5.51
N VAL A 201 -23.04 7.08 -5.99
CA VAL A 201 -24.32 7.68 -6.39
C VAL A 201 -24.97 8.43 -5.23
N ARG A 202 -24.92 7.89 -4.03
CA ARG A 202 -25.59 8.46 -2.84
C ARG A 202 -24.85 9.69 -2.27
N ILE A 203 -23.54 9.81 -2.54
CA ILE A 203 -22.67 10.85 -1.96
C ILE A 203 -22.42 12.01 -2.96
N ALA A 204 -22.49 11.77 -4.27
CA ALA A 204 -21.99 12.71 -5.29
C ALA A 204 -22.99 13.71 -5.86
N GLY A 205 -24.29 13.66 -5.55
CA GLY A 205 -25.30 14.62 -6.02
C GLY A 205 -25.25 14.87 -7.54
N ASN A 206 -25.39 16.14 -7.98
CA ASN A 206 -25.44 16.55 -9.39
C ASN A 206 -24.11 16.38 -10.21
N ARG A 207 -23.02 15.89 -9.62
CA ARG A 207 -21.78 15.48 -10.32
C ARG A 207 -21.85 14.04 -10.85
N PHE A 208 -23.04 13.57 -11.08
CA PHE A 208 -23.43 12.17 -11.26
C PHE A 208 -22.87 11.52 -12.53
N GLN A 209 -22.84 12.22 -13.67
CA GLN A 209 -22.45 11.62 -14.93
C GLN A 209 -20.95 11.29 -14.98
N ASP A 210 -20.09 12.22 -14.57
CA ASP A 210 -18.64 11.99 -14.53
C ASP A 210 -18.23 10.89 -13.53
N ALA A 211 -18.95 10.75 -12.43
CA ALA A 211 -18.70 9.72 -11.44
C ALA A 211 -19.10 8.33 -11.94
N ARG A 212 -20.23 8.25 -12.65
CA ARG A 212 -20.74 7.00 -13.23
C ARG A 212 -19.83 6.47 -14.34
N GLU A 213 -19.41 7.31 -15.26
CA GLU A 213 -18.47 6.95 -16.32
C GLU A 213 -17.13 6.43 -15.77
N ARG A 214 -16.64 7.05 -14.70
CA ARG A 214 -15.42 6.60 -14.01
C ARG A 214 -15.58 5.24 -13.36
N VAL A 215 -16.75 4.96 -12.76
CA VAL A 215 -17.05 3.65 -12.15
C VAL A 215 -17.18 2.59 -13.22
N ASP A 216 -17.89 2.87 -14.33
CA ASP A 216 -18.06 1.95 -15.43
C ASP A 216 -16.70 1.60 -16.08
N THR A 217 -15.83 2.57 -16.27
CA THR A 217 -14.46 2.37 -16.75
C THR A 217 -13.66 1.47 -15.80
N LEU A 218 -13.73 1.71 -14.49
CA LEU A 218 -13.03 0.91 -13.48
C LEU A 218 -13.55 -0.54 -13.48
N GLN A 219 -14.86 -0.75 -13.59
CA GLN A 219 -15.46 -2.08 -13.63
C GLN A 219 -15.06 -2.85 -14.89
N ALA A 220 -15.06 -2.18 -16.05
CA ALA A 220 -14.62 -2.80 -17.31
C ALA A 220 -13.14 -3.23 -17.24
N GLU A 221 -12.27 -2.40 -16.68
CA GLU A 221 -10.85 -2.76 -16.49
C GLU A 221 -10.64 -3.88 -15.47
N LEU A 222 -11.42 -3.90 -14.39
CA LEU A 222 -11.40 -5.00 -13.41
C LEU A 222 -11.79 -6.31 -14.07
N ALA A 223 -12.93 -6.32 -14.80
CA ALA A 223 -13.40 -7.51 -15.52
C ALA A 223 -12.36 -8.01 -16.55
N ALA A 224 -11.78 -7.10 -17.32
CA ALA A 224 -10.73 -7.43 -18.28
C ALA A 224 -9.47 -8.00 -17.61
N THR A 225 -9.10 -7.48 -16.43
CA THR A 225 -7.94 -7.98 -15.68
C THR A 225 -8.21 -9.36 -15.11
N TYR A 226 -9.39 -9.59 -14.53
CA TYR A 226 -9.78 -10.90 -14.00
C TYR A 226 -9.97 -11.98 -15.07
N ALA A 227 -10.24 -11.61 -16.32
CA ALA A 227 -10.29 -12.55 -17.44
C ALA A 227 -8.92 -13.25 -17.71
N HIS A 228 -7.81 -12.66 -17.26
CA HIS A 228 -6.46 -13.19 -17.48
C HIS A 228 -6.02 -14.13 -16.32
N THR A 229 -6.74 -15.23 -16.11
CA THR A 229 -6.55 -16.16 -15.00
C THR A 229 -5.11 -16.68 -14.83
N GLY A 230 -4.41 -16.98 -15.95
CA GLY A 230 -3.02 -17.44 -15.89
C GLY A 230 -2.05 -16.40 -15.30
N ARG A 231 -2.27 -15.11 -15.58
CA ARG A 231 -1.46 -14.02 -15.03
C ARG A 231 -1.77 -13.79 -13.55
N LEU A 232 -3.04 -13.93 -13.17
CA LEU A 232 -3.46 -13.86 -11.77
C LEU A 232 -2.87 -15.01 -10.96
N ALA A 233 -2.92 -16.24 -11.49
CA ALA A 233 -2.30 -17.39 -10.85
C ALA A 233 -0.79 -17.20 -10.70
N LEU A 234 -0.10 -16.71 -11.74
CA LEU A 234 1.34 -16.42 -11.65
C LEU A 234 1.62 -15.33 -10.60
N SER A 235 0.84 -14.26 -10.55
CA SER A 235 0.97 -13.21 -9.53
C SER A 235 0.75 -13.77 -8.13
N PHE A 236 -0.25 -14.62 -7.92
CA PHE A 236 -0.49 -15.32 -6.66
C PHE A 236 0.74 -16.13 -6.21
N PHE A 237 1.33 -16.94 -7.11
CA PHE A 237 2.50 -17.72 -6.77
C PHE A 237 3.73 -16.87 -6.47
N VAL A 238 3.92 -15.77 -7.20
CA VAL A 238 5.01 -14.82 -6.91
C VAL A 238 4.80 -14.13 -5.56
N HIS A 239 3.55 -13.76 -5.20
CA HIS A 239 3.23 -13.26 -3.87
C HIS A 239 3.49 -14.31 -2.79
N LEU A 240 3.15 -15.58 -3.04
CA LEU A 240 3.43 -16.66 -2.09
C LEU A 240 4.93 -16.85 -1.88
N ILE A 241 5.74 -16.78 -2.95
CA ILE A 241 7.21 -16.75 -2.85
C ILE A 241 7.66 -15.56 -2.00
N GLY A 242 7.08 -14.38 -2.21
CA GLY A 242 7.36 -13.19 -1.40
C GLY A 242 7.07 -13.42 0.09
N TRP A 243 5.96 -14.06 0.42
CA TRP A 243 5.62 -14.44 1.80
C TRP A 243 6.61 -15.45 2.39
N ILE A 244 7.01 -16.48 1.63
CA ILE A 244 8.05 -17.42 2.06
C ILE A 244 9.39 -16.70 2.29
N CYS A 245 9.76 -15.78 1.41
CA CYS A 245 10.95 -14.93 1.58
C CYS A 245 10.86 -14.01 2.81
N THR A 246 9.67 -13.66 3.29
CA THR A 246 9.49 -13.00 4.60
C THR A 246 9.88 -13.95 5.74
N GLY A 247 9.55 -15.24 5.62
CA GLY A 247 10.03 -16.28 6.55
C GLY A 247 11.56 -16.39 6.60
N VAL A 248 12.23 -16.29 5.43
CA VAL A 248 13.71 -16.22 5.36
C VAL A 248 14.24 -15.00 6.13
N ALA A 249 13.60 -13.83 5.98
CA ALA A 249 14.01 -12.63 6.72
C ALA A 249 13.88 -12.82 8.24
N GLY A 250 12.79 -13.45 8.71
CA GLY A 250 12.60 -13.83 10.11
C GLY A 250 13.69 -14.78 10.59
N TRP A 251 13.95 -15.83 9.82
CA TRP A 251 14.99 -16.82 10.13
C TRP A 251 16.38 -16.19 10.26
N ILE A 252 16.77 -15.30 9.34
CA ILE A 252 18.01 -14.52 9.43
C ILE A 252 18.04 -13.67 10.69
N ALA A 253 16.93 -13.02 11.06
CA ALA A 253 16.86 -12.17 12.23
C ALA A 253 17.00 -12.96 13.56
N PHE A 254 16.40 -14.15 13.64
CA PHE A 254 16.57 -15.06 14.78
C PHE A 254 18.02 -15.49 14.93
N HIS A 255 18.65 -15.95 13.85
CA HIS A 255 20.06 -16.37 13.86
C HIS A 255 21.01 -15.25 14.21
N ALA A 256 20.78 -14.03 13.70
CA ALA A 256 21.56 -12.85 14.05
C ALA A 256 21.50 -12.51 15.56
N LEU A 257 20.40 -12.88 16.23
CA LEU A 257 20.27 -12.76 17.70
C LEU A 257 20.82 -13.96 18.47
N GLY A 258 21.41 -14.95 17.78
CA GLY A 258 21.98 -16.16 18.40
C GLY A 258 20.92 -17.20 18.76
N VAL A 259 19.75 -17.17 18.15
CA VAL A 259 18.68 -18.17 18.35
C VAL A 259 18.83 -19.26 17.30
N PRO A 260 19.18 -20.52 17.68
CA PRO A 260 19.29 -21.64 16.74
C PRO A 260 17.90 -22.23 16.43
N ILE A 261 17.09 -21.48 15.69
CA ILE A 261 15.75 -21.91 15.27
C ILE A 261 15.80 -22.56 13.88
N ASP A 262 15.05 -23.64 13.68
CA ASP A 262 14.88 -24.25 12.37
C ASP A 262 14.16 -23.29 11.41
N PHE A 263 14.42 -23.44 10.10
CA PHE A 263 13.77 -22.62 9.10
C PHE A 263 12.24 -22.77 9.12
N ASP A 264 11.75 -24.00 9.27
CA ASP A 264 10.32 -24.29 9.32
C ASP A 264 9.63 -23.60 10.48
N ASP A 265 10.26 -23.56 11.66
CA ASP A 265 9.72 -22.91 12.85
C ASP A 265 9.68 -21.39 12.68
N ALA A 266 10.74 -20.80 12.13
CA ALA A 266 10.75 -19.37 11.80
C ALA A 266 9.70 -19.03 10.74
N LEU A 267 9.52 -19.89 9.72
CA LEU A 267 8.51 -19.75 8.70
C LEU A 267 7.10 -19.81 9.29
N ALA A 268 6.84 -20.73 10.23
CA ALA A 268 5.56 -20.84 10.91
C ALA A 268 5.25 -19.59 11.76
N ILE A 269 6.24 -19.07 12.50
CA ILE A 269 6.10 -17.83 13.27
C ILE A 269 5.70 -16.66 12.34
N GLU A 270 6.41 -16.46 11.24
CA GLU A 270 6.12 -15.38 10.29
C GLU A 270 4.75 -15.54 9.63
N ALA A 271 4.37 -16.77 9.26
CA ALA A 271 3.09 -17.06 8.63
C ALA A 271 1.91 -16.78 9.56
N LEU A 272 1.97 -17.25 10.80
CA LEU A 272 0.92 -17.05 11.79
C LEU A 272 0.87 -15.58 12.27
N LEU A 273 2.03 -14.93 12.38
CA LEU A 273 2.10 -13.50 12.67
C LEU A 273 1.46 -12.66 11.55
N SER A 274 1.68 -13.04 10.28
CA SER A 274 1.07 -12.34 9.16
C SER A 274 -0.46 -12.45 9.18
N ALA A 275 -0.99 -13.63 9.56
CA ALA A 275 -2.42 -13.84 9.75
C ALA A 275 -2.98 -12.99 10.89
N ALA A 276 -2.29 -12.92 12.03
CA ALA A 276 -2.68 -12.06 13.15
C ALA A 276 -2.69 -10.56 12.75
N ALA A 277 -1.67 -10.12 12.00
CA ALA A 277 -1.58 -8.76 11.47
C ALA A 277 -2.71 -8.45 10.47
N ALA A 278 -3.14 -9.42 9.66
CA ALA A 278 -4.26 -9.24 8.74
C ALA A 278 -5.60 -9.02 9.49
N VAL A 279 -5.81 -9.71 10.61
CA VAL A 279 -6.99 -9.47 11.48
C VAL A 279 -6.91 -8.08 12.15
N ALA A 280 -5.71 -7.67 12.51
CA ALA A 280 -5.43 -6.39 13.14
C ALA A 280 -5.16 -5.25 12.15
N PHE A 281 -5.64 -5.34 10.91
CA PHE A 281 -5.27 -4.41 9.81
C PHE A 281 -5.61 -2.94 10.10
N LEU A 282 -6.54 -2.66 11.03
CA LEU A 282 -6.88 -1.30 11.47
C LEU A 282 -5.94 -0.77 12.57
N VAL A 283 -5.13 -1.64 13.17
CA VAL A 283 -4.17 -1.22 14.21
C VAL A 283 -3.01 -0.47 13.54
N PRO A 284 -2.78 0.81 13.89
CA PRO A 284 -1.71 1.57 13.28
C PRO A 284 -0.35 0.88 13.46
N VAL A 285 0.38 0.69 12.35
CA VAL A 285 1.74 0.11 12.33
C VAL A 285 1.80 -1.29 12.97
N ASN A 286 0.66 -1.98 13.13
CA ASN A 286 0.53 -3.24 13.90
C ASN A 286 1.15 -3.15 15.32
N ALA A 287 1.03 -1.99 15.97
CA ALA A 287 1.63 -1.73 17.28
C ALA A 287 1.08 -2.70 18.33
N GLY A 288 1.97 -3.36 19.05
CA GLY A 288 1.62 -4.38 20.05
C GLY A 288 1.29 -5.75 19.47
N VAL A 289 0.69 -5.82 18.28
CA VAL A 289 0.32 -7.09 17.63
C VAL A 289 1.58 -7.86 17.20
N GLN A 290 2.52 -7.17 16.57
CA GLN A 290 3.79 -7.75 16.14
C GLN A 290 4.62 -8.23 17.34
N GLU A 291 4.74 -7.42 18.37
CA GLU A 291 5.50 -7.72 19.60
C GLU A 291 4.89 -8.91 20.35
N ALA A 292 3.57 -8.87 20.58
CA ALA A 292 2.86 -9.97 21.23
C ALA A 292 2.88 -11.26 20.40
N GLY A 293 2.77 -11.12 19.08
CA GLY A 293 2.83 -12.25 18.14
C GLY A 293 4.20 -12.93 18.16
N TYR A 294 5.29 -12.17 18.08
CA TYR A 294 6.64 -12.76 18.19
C TYR A 294 6.88 -13.39 19.57
N ALA A 295 6.51 -12.72 20.65
CA ALA A 295 6.68 -13.26 22.00
C ALA A 295 5.85 -14.54 22.21
N GLY A 296 4.58 -14.53 21.80
CA GLY A 296 3.69 -15.67 21.97
C GLY A 296 4.03 -16.87 21.07
N LEU A 297 4.19 -16.62 19.77
CA LEU A 297 4.54 -17.68 18.82
C LEU A 297 5.97 -18.18 19.05
N GLY A 298 6.92 -17.29 19.33
CA GLY A 298 8.29 -17.69 19.67
C GLY A 298 8.33 -18.63 20.88
N ALA A 299 7.56 -18.34 21.92
CA ALA A 299 7.46 -19.21 23.10
C ALA A 299 6.92 -20.60 22.77
N VAL A 300 6.01 -20.73 21.80
CA VAL A 300 5.49 -22.01 21.33
C VAL A 300 6.60 -22.88 20.70
N PHE A 301 7.53 -22.24 20.00
CA PHE A 301 8.69 -22.89 19.39
C PHE A 301 9.94 -22.86 20.30
N GLY A 302 9.77 -22.61 21.61
CA GLY A 302 10.85 -22.66 22.59
C GLY A 302 11.82 -21.48 22.58
N VAL A 303 11.47 -20.40 21.90
CA VAL A 303 12.30 -19.18 21.88
C VAL A 303 11.95 -18.29 23.08
N PRO A 304 12.95 -17.84 23.85
CA PRO A 304 12.72 -16.91 24.96
C PRO A 304 12.02 -15.62 24.50
N PRO A 305 11.01 -15.11 25.25
CA PRO A 305 10.26 -13.92 24.86
C PRO A 305 11.13 -12.69 24.60
N GLU A 306 12.22 -12.52 25.36
CA GLU A 306 13.16 -11.40 25.22
C GLU A 306 13.87 -11.42 23.85
N LEU A 307 14.23 -12.60 23.35
CA LEU A 307 14.86 -12.76 22.04
C LEU A 307 13.84 -12.57 20.92
N SER A 308 12.64 -13.10 21.08
CA SER A 308 11.53 -12.89 20.15
C SER A 308 11.16 -11.41 20.02
N LEU A 309 11.13 -10.66 21.14
CA LEU A 309 10.97 -9.20 21.12
C LEU A 309 12.16 -8.51 20.43
N GLY A 310 13.38 -9.04 20.61
CA GLY A 310 14.55 -8.57 19.87
C GLY A 310 14.37 -8.63 18.36
N VAL A 311 13.82 -9.74 17.82
CA VAL A 311 13.50 -9.90 16.40
C VAL A 311 12.49 -8.84 15.96
N SER A 312 11.43 -8.61 16.74
CA SER A 312 10.45 -7.56 16.45
C SER A 312 11.10 -6.17 16.34
N LEU A 313 12.01 -5.83 17.27
CA LEU A 313 12.70 -4.54 17.27
C LEU A 313 13.67 -4.39 16.08
N VAL A 314 14.39 -5.44 15.71
CA VAL A 314 15.24 -5.48 14.51
C VAL A 314 14.41 -5.24 13.26
N ARG A 315 13.25 -5.89 13.15
CA ARG A 315 12.33 -5.72 12.04
C ARG A 315 11.80 -4.28 11.96
N ARG A 316 11.43 -3.68 13.09
CA ARG A 316 11.06 -2.26 13.18
C ARG A 316 12.18 -1.34 12.72
N GLY A 317 13.41 -1.61 13.19
CA GLY A 317 14.59 -0.86 12.75
C GLY A 317 14.80 -0.90 11.26
N ARG A 318 14.66 -2.08 10.65
CA ARG A 318 14.70 -2.27 9.20
C ARG A 318 13.61 -1.46 8.49
N ASP A 319 12.36 -1.53 8.95
CA ASP A 319 11.23 -0.84 8.32
C ASP A 319 11.44 0.68 8.34
N ILE A 320 12.00 1.22 9.41
CA ILE A 320 12.34 2.64 9.54
C ILE A 320 13.50 3.02 8.63
N VAL A 321 14.62 2.27 8.68
CA VAL A 321 15.85 2.59 7.93
C VAL A 321 15.61 2.50 6.42
N VAL A 322 14.78 1.56 5.97
CA VAL A 322 14.43 1.40 4.54
C VAL A 322 13.24 2.29 4.16
N GLY A 323 12.20 2.36 4.99
CA GLY A 323 10.95 3.03 4.65
C GLY A 323 11.04 4.55 4.67
N VAL A 324 11.73 5.13 5.65
CA VAL A 324 11.81 6.61 5.77
C VAL A 324 12.49 7.24 4.54
N PRO A 325 13.65 6.77 4.05
CA PRO A 325 14.24 7.29 2.81
C PRO A 325 13.31 7.18 1.60
N ILE A 326 12.58 6.06 1.46
CA ILE A 326 11.61 5.86 0.37
C ILE A 326 10.50 6.91 0.45
N LEU A 327 9.95 7.15 1.63
CA LEU A 327 8.88 8.13 1.83
C LEU A 327 9.36 9.57 1.58
N LEU A 328 10.55 9.91 2.02
CA LEU A 328 11.15 11.23 1.76
C LEU A 328 11.36 11.46 0.26
N LEU A 329 11.87 10.45 -0.45
CA LEU A 329 12.04 10.53 -1.90
C LEU A 329 10.69 10.64 -2.62
N TRP A 330 9.69 9.84 -2.21
CA TRP A 330 8.34 9.94 -2.76
C TRP A 330 7.73 11.32 -2.52
N GLN A 331 7.88 11.86 -1.32
CA GLN A 331 7.40 13.20 -0.98
C GLN A 331 8.07 14.29 -1.81
N TYR A 332 9.36 14.16 -2.05
CA TYR A 332 10.09 15.08 -2.94
C TYR A 332 9.54 15.04 -4.37
N ILE A 333 9.29 13.84 -4.91
CA ILE A 333 8.70 13.65 -6.26
C ILE A 333 7.30 14.26 -6.33
N GLU A 334 6.45 14.01 -5.30
CA GLU A 334 5.09 14.58 -5.22
C GLU A 334 5.13 16.13 -5.21
N MET A 335 5.99 16.71 -4.39
CA MET A 335 6.15 18.17 -4.33
C MET A 335 6.61 18.76 -5.67
N ARG A 336 7.54 18.11 -6.37
CA ARG A 336 7.96 18.54 -7.72
C ARG A 336 6.80 18.48 -8.72
N ALA A 337 6.02 17.41 -8.71
CA ALA A 337 4.87 17.25 -9.58
C ALA A 337 3.78 18.30 -9.30
N LEU A 338 3.53 18.65 -8.04
CA LEU A 338 2.60 19.70 -7.65
C LEU A 338 3.07 21.08 -8.11
N ARG A 339 4.35 21.41 -7.94
CA ARG A 339 4.94 22.69 -8.41
C ARG A 339 4.83 22.83 -9.92
N ALA A 340 5.14 21.76 -10.68
CA ALA A 340 5.05 21.77 -12.14
C ALA A 340 3.61 22.01 -12.62
N ARG A 341 2.61 21.39 -11.99
CA ARG A 341 1.19 21.59 -12.30
C ARG A 341 0.74 23.03 -11.99
N THR A 342 1.19 23.59 -10.87
CA THR A 342 0.86 24.99 -10.51
C THR A 342 1.48 25.97 -11.51
N ALA A 343 2.72 25.78 -11.93
CA ALA A 343 3.37 26.62 -12.93
C ALA A 343 2.66 26.55 -14.29
N ALA A 344 2.27 25.34 -14.73
CA ALA A 344 1.51 25.17 -15.97
C ALA A 344 0.14 25.86 -15.92
N ALA A 345 -0.58 25.78 -14.78
CA ALA A 345 -1.87 26.47 -14.60
C ALA A 345 -1.74 28.00 -14.59
N VAL A 346 -0.68 28.55 -14.04
CA VAL A 346 -0.39 29.99 -14.05
C VAL A 346 -0.11 30.47 -15.48
N ASN A 347 0.73 29.72 -16.23
CA ASN A 347 1.08 30.08 -17.61
C ASN A 347 -0.13 30.01 -18.56
N SER A 348 -1.01 29.00 -18.42
CA SER A 348 -2.23 28.88 -19.22
C SER A 348 -3.23 30.00 -18.90
N GLY A 349 -3.35 30.41 -17.64
CA GLY A 349 -4.17 31.54 -17.23
C GLY A 349 -3.65 32.89 -17.79
N ALA A 350 -2.33 33.09 -17.79
CA ALA A 350 -1.70 34.27 -18.36
C ALA A 350 -1.89 34.36 -19.89
N GLN A 351 -1.76 33.22 -20.60
CA GLN A 351 -2.01 33.18 -22.05
C GLN A 351 -3.47 33.45 -22.42
N SER A 352 -4.44 32.95 -21.66
CA SER A 352 -5.86 33.21 -21.86
C SER A 352 -6.19 34.69 -21.60
N ALA A 353 -5.58 35.34 -20.61
CA ALA A 353 -5.76 36.76 -20.34
C ALA A 353 -5.14 37.68 -21.44
N ALA A 354 -3.95 37.31 -21.94
CA ALA A 354 -3.30 38.02 -23.03
C ALA A 354 -4.08 37.92 -24.36
N GLY A 355 -4.66 36.73 -24.64
CA GLY A 355 -5.51 36.50 -25.82
C GLY A 355 -6.82 37.30 -25.77
N ALA A 356 -7.40 37.48 -24.57
CA ALA A 356 -8.64 38.29 -24.41
C ALA A 356 -8.40 39.77 -24.63
N HIS A 357 -7.22 40.32 -24.31
CA HIS A 357 -6.88 41.72 -24.57
C HIS A 357 -6.46 42.01 -26.04
N GLY A 358 -6.02 40.99 -26.78
CA GLY A 358 -5.63 41.16 -28.18
C GLY A 358 -6.78 41.24 -29.18
N VAL A 359 -8.00 40.88 -28.79
CA VAL A 359 -9.19 40.86 -29.68
C VAL A 359 -9.91 42.20 -29.70
N THR A 360 -9.65 43.10 -28.77
CA THR A 360 -10.35 44.43 -28.65
C THR A 360 -9.67 45.57 -29.39
N ALA A 361 -8.52 45.37 -30.04
CA ALA A 361 -7.80 46.40 -30.79
C ALA A 361 -7.88 46.15 -32.33
N ARG A 362 -9.08 46.23 -32.92
CA ARG A 362 -9.22 46.56 -34.34
C ARG A 362 -9.57 48.02 -34.44
N PRO A 363 -8.73 48.88 -35.01
CA PRO A 363 -9.15 50.22 -35.35
C PRO A 363 -10.07 50.14 -36.57
N ASP A 364 -11.28 50.68 -36.42
CA ASP A 364 -12.16 50.96 -37.54
C ASP A 364 -11.47 51.98 -38.46
N THR A 365 -11.20 51.56 -39.70
CA THR A 365 -10.92 52.45 -40.84
C THR A 365 -11.96 52.24 -41.89
#